data_c41da36670b8610d7cf20d6a130dc533
#
_entry.id   c41da36670b8610d7cf20d6a130dc533
#
_cell.length_a   1.000
_cell.length_b   1.000
_cell.length_c   1.000
_cell.angle_alpha   90.00
_cell.angle_beta   90.00
_cell.angle_gamma   90.00
#
_symmetry.space_group_name_H-M   'P 1'
#
loop_
_entity.id
_entity.type
_entity.pdbx_description
1 polymer ?
#
loop_
_entity_poly.entity_id
_entity_poly.type
_entity_poly.pdbx_seq_one_letter_code
_entity_poly.pdbx_strand_id
1 'polypeptide(L)'
;MRELADALCSKDMKQSTGNKKELSAEQRAELLETLKARFEKNMARHKGLEWAKVKARLEASAGKLWSLHIMETTGGEPDVVGQDKKTGEYIFFDCSTQTPSGRVSFCYDDEALAARKEHKPKDSAVGMAIAMGVELLTEEEYFELQKLGEFDTKRSSWIKTPADIRKLGGALYCDRRYGRVFVGHNGADSYYSGRAFRGSLRV
;
A
#
# COMPACT_ATOMS: atom_id res chain seq x y z
N MET A 1 -15.82 -15.70 0.57
CA MET A 1 -14.53 -15.27 1.14
C MET A 1 -14.21 -13.78 0.86
N ARG A 2 -14.54 -13.21 -0.31
CA ARG A 2 -14.37 -11.78 -0.61
C ARG A 2 -15.22 -10.86 0.29
N GLU A 3 -16.49 -11.18 0.50
CA GLU A 3 -17.41 -10.37 1.32
C GLU A 3 -17.02 -10.33 2.81
N LEU A 4 -16.41 -11.39 3.35
CA LEU A 4 -15.93 -11.42 4.74
C LEU A 4 -14.67 -10.56 4.93
N ALA A 5 -13.75 -10.50 3.96
CA ALA A 5 -12.58 -9.65 4.00
C ALA A 5 -12.95 -8.16 3.88
N ASP A 6 -13.91 -7.83 2.99
CA ASP A 6 -14.44 -6.47 2.83
C ASP A 6 -15.21 -6.00 4.08
N ALA A 7 -15.93 -6.90 4.75
CA ALA A 7 -16.66 -6.60 5.96
C ALA A 7 -15.75 -6.40 7.18
N LEU A 8 -14.68 -7.18 7.31
CA LEU A 8 -13.67 -7.03 8.37
C LEU A 8 -12.88 -5.72 8.19
N CYS A 9 -12.37 -5.45 7.00
CA CYS A 9 -11.65 -4.21 6.69
C CYS A 9 -12.52 -2.97 6.93
N SER A 10 -13.81 -3.01 6.54
CA SER A 10 -14.76 -1.92 6.75
C SER A 10 -15.14 -1.73 8.23
N LYS A 11 -15.13 -2.80 9.06
CA LYS A 11 -15.36 -2.71 10.51
C LYS A 11 -14.15 -2.09 11.23
N ASP A 12 -12.93 -2.53 10.91
CA ASP A 12 -11.72 -2.03 11.54
C ASP A 12 -11.48 -0.55 11.21
N MET A 13 -11.79 -0.12 9.98
CA MET A 13 -11.73 1.30 9.59
C MET A 13 -12.84 2.17 10.22
N LYS A 14 -14.06 1.65 10.41
CA LYS A 14 -15.18 2.41 10.99
C LYS A 14 -15.11 2.50 12.52
N GLN A 15 -14.48 1.55 13.22
CA GLN A 15 -14.27 1.64 14.67
C GLN A 15 -13.18 2.65 15.06
N SER A 16 -12.41 3.18 14.10
CA SER A 16 -11.32 4.13 14.32
C SER A 16 -11.75 5.61 14.41
N THR A 17 -13.02 5.95 14.27
CA THR A 17 -13.50 7.35 14.38
C THR A 17 -13.67 7.81 15.84
N GLY A 18 -12.67 7.58 16.68
CA GLY A 18 -12.68 8.05 18.07
C GLY A 18 -11.70 7.38 19.01
N ASN A 19 -10.95 6.36 18.57
CA ASN A 19 -9.98 5.67 19.41
C ASN A 19 -8.63 5.51 18.69
N LYS A 20 -7.53 5.50 19.45
CA LYS A 20 -6.16 5.31 18.98
C LYS A 20 -6.09 4.17 17.96
N LYS A 21 -5.33 4.39 16.86
CA LYS A 21 -4.96 3.37 15.87
C LYS A 21 -4.01 2.35 16.52
N GLU A 22 -4.57 1.42 17.30
CA GLU A 22 -3.83 0.43 18.08
C GLU A 22 -4.41 -0.97 17.83
N LEU A 23 -3.52 -1.95 17.77
CA LEU A 23 -3.86 -3.37 17.63
C LEU A 23 -4.03 -4.01 19.00
N SER A 24 -4.88 -5.04 19.10
CA SER A 24 -4.88 -5.92 20.27
C SER A 24 -3.55 -6.65 20.41
N ALA A 25 -3.29 -7.23 21.58
CA ALA A 25 -2.07 -8.01 21.78
C ALA A 25 -1.99 -9.22 20.83
N GLU A 26 -3.11 -9.87 20.56
CA GLU A 26 -3.23 -11.00 19.65
C GLU A 26 -2.96 -10.57 18.20
N GLN A 27 -3.61 -9.49 17.73
CA GLN A 27 -3.40 -8.95 16.38
C GLN A 27 -1.95 -8.52 16.15
N ARG A 28 -1.33 -7.93 17.18
CA ARG A 28 0.09 -7.53 17.12
C ARG A 28 1.00 -8.76 17.00
N ALA A 29 0.77 -9.79 17.78
CA ALA A 29 1.56 -11.02 17.76
C ALA A 29 1.42 -11.72 16.40
N GLU A 30 0.20 -11.89 15.89
CA GLU A 30 -0.08 -12.50 14.59
C GLU A 30 0.58 -11.73 13.43
N LEU A 31 0.47 -10.40 13.44
CA LEU A 31 1.11 -9.56 12.44
C LEU A 31 2.63 -9.72 12.45
N LEU A 32 3.26 -9.66 13.62
CA LEU A 32 4.72 -9.80 13.75
C LEU A 32 5.23 -11.17 13.28
N GLU A 33 4.49 -12.25 13.56
CA GLU A 33 4.81 -13.58 13.04
C GLU A 33 4.64 -13.65 11.51
N THR A 34 3.59 -13.05 10.96
CA THR A 34 3.36 -12.98 9.51
C THR A 34 4.48 -12.21 8.81
N LEU A 35 4.87 -11.03 9.34
CA LEU A 35 5.96 -10.23 8.80
C LEU A 35 7.30 -10.95 8.91
N LYS A 36 7.57 -11.66 10.03
CA LYS A 36 8.76 -12.46 10.20
C LYS A 36 8.86 -13.58 9.17
N ALA A 37 7.80 -14.35 9.03
CA ALA A 37 7.76 -15.45 8.06
C ALA A 37 8.00 -14.96 6.63
N ARG A 38 7.45 -13.78 6.28
CA ARG A 38 7.67 -13.14 4.98
C ARG A 38 9.10 -12.66 4.83
N PHE A 39 9.67 -12.03 5.86
CA PHE A 39 11.08 -11.62 5.90
C PHE A 39 12.00 -12.81 5.64
N GLU A 40 11.84 -13.90 6.39
CA GLU A 40 12.67 -15.11 6.26
C GLU A 40 12.52 -15.78 4.89
N LYS A 41 11.31 -15.75 4.31
CA LYS A 41 11.03 -16.31 2.98
C LYS A 41 11.68 -15.50 1.85
N ASN A 42 11.82 -14.19 2.01
CA ASN A 42 12.22 -13.28 0.94
C ASN A 42 13.54 -12.56 1.23
N MET A 43 14.52 -13.23 1.79
CA MET A 43 15.82 -12.66 2.20
C MET A 43 16.53 -11.83 1.13
N ALA A 44 16.25 -12.08 -0.15
CA ALA A 44 16.82 -11.31 -1.26
C ALA A 44 16.32 -9.85 -1.30
N ARG A 45 15.15 -9.55 -0.71
CA ARG A 45 14.54 -8.20 -0.71
C ARG A 45 15.22 -7.24 0.25
N HIS A 46 15.88 -7.76 1.29
CA HIS A 46 16.39 -6.95 2.42
C HIS A 46 17.80 -7.38 2.85
N LYS A 47 18.68 -7.49 1.87
CA LYS A 47 20.09 -7.86 2.10
C LYS A 47 20.73 -6.98 3.19
N GLY A 48 21.32 -7.62 4.19
CA GLY A 48 22.02 -6.94 5.28
C GLY A 48 21.12 -6.43 6.41
N LEU A 49 19.79 -6.61 6.33
CA LEU A 49 18.89 -6.31 7.44
C LEU A 49 18.75 -7.52 8.37
N GLU A 50 18.55 -7.23 9.65
CA GLU A 50 18.33 -8.23 10.69
C GLU A 50 16.91 -8.10 11.24
N TRP A 51 16.13 -9.20 11.21
CA TRP A 51 14.75 -9.19 11.69
C TRP A 51 14.61 -8.65 13.13
N ALA A 52 15.54 -9.00 14.02
CA ALA A 52 15.48 -8.54 15.41
C ALA A 52 15.46 -7.00 15.53
N LYS A 53 16.24 -6.31 14.69
CA LYS A 53 16.29 -4.84 14.66
C LYS A 53 15.01 -4.24 14.05
N VAL A 54 14.50 -4.83 12.97
CA VAL A 54 13.24 -4.46 12.34
C VAL A 54 12.09 -4.61 13.34
N LYS A 55 11.99 -5.77 14.00
CA LYS A 55 10.98 -6.07 15.02
C LYS A 55 11.01 -5.06 16.17
N ALA A 56 12.18 -4.77 16.74
CA ALA A 56 12.31 -3.82 17.84
C ALA A 56 11.78 -2.42 17.44
N ARG A 57 12.04 -1.98 16.21
CA ARG A 57 11.53 -0.71 15.69
C ARG A 57 10.02 -0.71 15.53
N LEU A 58 9.46 -1.81 15.02
CA LEU A 58 8.01 -2.01 14.87
C LEU A 58 7.31 -1.99 16.24
N GLU A 59 7.84 -2.71 17.22
CA GLU A 59 7.26 -2.78 18.57
C GLU A 59 7.24 -1.42 19.29
N ALA A 60 8.21 -0.54 18.97
CA ALA A 60 8.25 0.83 19.47
C ALA A 60 7.24 1.79 18.78
N SER A 61 6.54 1.34 17.73
CA SER A 61 5.75 2.22 16.85
C SER A 61 4.33 1.66 16.62
N ALA A 62 3.47 1.71 17.64
CA ALA A 62 2.12 1.12 17.60
C ALA A 62 1.26 1.59 16.39
N GLY A 63 1.32 2.88 16.04
CA GLY A 63 0.59 3.41 14.88
C GLY A 63 1.10 2.86 13.54
N LYS A 64 2.41 2.56 13.44
CA LYS A 64 3.00 1.96 12.24
C LYS A 64 2.63 0.48 12.13
N LEU A 65 2.59 -0.24 13.24
CA LEU A 65 2.05 -1.61 13.28
C LEU A 65 0.58 -1.65 12.82
N TRP A 66 -0.23 -0.70 13.25
CA TRP A 66 -1.62 -0.59 12.77
C TRP A 66 -1.66 -0.38 11.24
N SER A 67 -0.84 0.52 10.69
CA SER A 67 -0.76 0.74 9.23
C SER A 67 -0.36 -0.54 8.48
N LEU A 68 0.66 -1.28 8.99
CA LEU A 68 1.07 -2.57 8.41
C LEU A 68 -0.05 -3.61 8.48
N HIS A 69 -0.82 -3.63 9.56
CA HIS A 69 -1.98 -4.52 9.68
C HIS A 69 -3.03 -4.21 8.61
N ILE A 70 -3.33 -2.94 8.37
CA ILE A 70 -4.27 -2.58 7.30
C ILE A 70 -3.69 -2.89 5.91
N MET A 71 -2.38 -2.70 5.69
CA MET A 71 -1.72 -3.15 4.46
C MET A 71 -1.91 -4.66 4.26
N GLU A 72 -1.72 -5.47 5.31
CA GLU A 72 -1.88 -6.93 5.28
C GLU A 72 -3.33 -7.33 4.99
N THR A 73 -4.27 -6.84 5.77
CA THR A 73 -5.70 -7.22 5.68
C THR A 73 -6.35 -6.78 4.35
N THR A 74 -5.79 -5.80 3.67
CA THR A 74 -6.21 -5.39 2.33
C THR A 74 -5.49 -6.12 1.19
N GLY A 75 -4.64 -7.10 1.53
CA GLY A 75 -3.96 -7.97 0.55
C GLY A 75 -2.69 -7.38 -0.03
N GLY A 76 -2.03 -6.48 0.70
CA GLY A 76 -0.78 -5.84 0.26
C GLY A 76 0.46 -6.71 0.47
N GLU A 77 0.43 -7.63 1.43
CA GLU A 77 1.60 -8.43 1.80
C GLU A 77 2.84 -7.57 2.07
N PRO A 78 2.78 -6.60 3.03
CA PRO A 78 3.88 -5.66 3.26
C PRO A 78 5.16 -6.39 3.67
N ASP A 79 6.29 -5.98 3.09
CA ASP A 79 7.61 -6.49 3.42
C ASP A 79 8.60 -5.34 3.54
N VAL A 80 9.62 -5.48 4.40
CA VAL A 80 10.70 -4.50 4.47
C VAL A 80 11.60 -4.67 3.25
N VAL A 81 11.85 -3.58 2.55
CA VAL A 81 12.61 -3.59 1.30
C VAL A 81 13.94 -2.84 1.40
N GLY A 82 14.15 -2.14 2.51
CA GLY A 82 15.38 -1.39 2.72
C GLY A 82 15.38 -0.58 4.01
N GLN A 83 16.46 0.17 4.19
CA GLN A 83 16.61 1.13 5.27
C GLN A 83 17.17 2.43 4.71
N ASP A 84 16.55 3.55 5.06
CA ASP A 84 17.06 4.87 4.71
C ASP A 84 18.35 5.14 5.51
N LYS A 85 19.44 5.38 4.81
CA LYS A 85 20.77 5.58 5.44
C LYS A 85 20.89 6.90 6.19
N LYS A 86 20.02 7.88 5.88
CA LYS A 86 20.05 9.20 6.51
C LYS A 86 19.22 9.24 7.79
N THR A 87 17.99 8.68 7.72
CA THR A 87 17.04 8.70 8.83
C THR A 87 17.11 7.45 9.69
N GLY A 88 17.64 6.34 9.16
CA GLY A 88 17.65 5.04 9.80
C GLY A 88 16.29 4.33 9.78
N GLU A 89 15.28 4.90 9.15
CA GLU A 89 13.94 4.32 9.03
C GLU A 89 13.94 3.09 8.13
N TYR A 90 13.24 2.05 8.52
CA TYR A 90 12.95 0.90 7.66
C TYR A 90 11.83 1.26 6.68
N ILE A 91 12.00 0.84 5.43
CA ILE A 91 11.07 1.09 4.33
C ILE A 91 10.29 -0.19 4.05
N PHE A 92 8.97 -0.11 4.16
CA PHE A 92 8.06 -1.20 3.81
C PHE A 92 7.28 -0.85 2.56
N PHE A 93 7.14 -1.80 1.64
CA PHE A 93 6.25 -1.71 0.48
C PHE A 93 5.23 -2.83 0.50
N ASP A 94 4.08 -2.61 -0.12
CA ASP A 94 3.19 -3.70 -0.51
C ASP A 94 3.89 -4.57 -1.56
N CYS A 95 4.14 -5.83 -1.21
CA CYS A 95 4.90 -6.80 -2.02
C CYS A 95 4.04 -7.96 -2.54
N SER A 96 2.70 -7.85 -2.52
CA SER A 96 1.81 -8.81 -3.16
C SER A 96 2.04 -8.86 -4.68
N THR A 97 1.89 -10.04 -5.30
CA THR A 97 2.20 -10.24 -6.73
C THR A 97 1.43 -9.28 -7.65
N GLN A 98 0.18 -9.00 -7.31
CA GLN A 98 -0.66 -8.02 -8.00
C GLN A 98 -1.05 -6.92 -7.01
N THR A 99 -1.36 -5.74 -7.53
CA THR A 99 -1.90 -4.64 -6.72
C THR A 99 -2.97 -5.14 -5.74
N PRO A 100 -2.99 -4.68 -4.47
CA PRO A 100 -3.84 -5.22 -3.41
C PRO A 100 -5.32 -5.28 -3.78
N SER A 101 -5.92 -6.46 -3.66
CA SER A 101 -7.30 -6.70 -4.12
C SER A 101 -8.36 -6.00 -3.29
N GLY A 102 -8.08 -5.66 -2.04
CA GLY A 102 -8.98 -4.90 -1.16
C GLY A 102 -9.02 -3.39 -1.45
N ARG A 103 -8.23 -2.91 -2.43
CA ARG A 103 -8.10 -1.47 -2.76
C ARG A 103 -8.41 -1.17 -4.23
N VAL A 104 -9.08 -2.09 -4.94
CA VAL A 104 -9.41 -1.93 -6.37
C VAL A 104 -10.63 -1.05 -6.59
N SER A 105 -10.75 -0.55 -7.81
CA SER A 105 -11.90 0.23 -8.29
C SER A 105 -12.04 1.60 -7.62
N PHE A 106 -10.94 2.23 -7.26
CA PHE A 106 -10.90 3.59 -6.75
C PHE A 106 -10.43 4.57 -7.83
N CYS A 107 -11.00 5.78 -7.84
CA CYS A 107 -10.40 6.92 -8.54
C CYS A 107 -9.16 7.41 -7.77
N TYR A 108 -8.44 8.38 -8.32
CA TYR A 108 -7.14 8.74 -7.77
C TYR A 108 -7.22 9.38 -6.39
N ASP A 109 -7.97 10.48 -6.23
CA ASP A 109 -8.05 11.24 -4.98
C ASP A 109 -9.47 11.74 -4.68
N ASP A 110 -9.64 12.37 -3.52
CA ASP A 110 -10.95 12.82 -3.02
C ASP A 110 -11.54 13.95 -3.86
N GLU A 111 -10.70 14.79 -4.47
CA GLU A 111 -11.16 15.84 -5.38
C GLU A 111 -11.79 15.21 -6.63
N ALA A 112 -11.12 14.23 -7.23
CA ALA A 112 -11.65 13.48 -8.36
C ALA A 112 -12.91 12.68 -7.97
N LEU A 113 -12.96 12.11 -6.78
CA LEU A 113 -14.13 11.41 -6.24
C LEU A 113 -15.32 12.37 -6.08
N ALA A 114 -15.07 13.57 -5.54
CA ALA A 114 -16.11 14.58 -5.35
C ALA A 114 -16.67 15.10 -6.69
N ALA A 115 -15.81 15.28 -7.68
CA ALA A 115 -16.18 15.79 -9.02
C ALA A 115 -17.05 14.81 -9.83
N ARG A 116 -17.04 13.51 -9.52
CA ARG A 116 -17.87 12.51 -10.21
C ARG A 116 -19.35 12.72 -9.90
N LYS A 117 -20.17 12.74 -10.93
CA LYS A 117 -21.64 12.84 -10.81
C LYS A 117 -22.30 11.47 -10.66
N GLU A 118 -21.80 10.47 -11.39
CA GLU A 118 -22.37 9.12 -11.46
C GLU A 118 -21.32 8.06 -11.18
N HIS A 119 -21.77 6.87 -10.77
CA HIS A 119 -20.92 5.70 -10.52
C HIS A 119 -19.71 6.00 -9.62
N LYS A 120 -19.96 6.74 -8.52
CA LYS A 120 -18.89 7.06 -7.55
C LYS A 120 -18.35 5.79 -6.91
N PRO A 121 -17.03 5.54 -6.95
CA PRO A 121 -16.43 4.49 -6.13
C PRO A 121 -16.61 4.78 -4.63
N LYS A 122 -16.39 3.77 -3.80
CA LYS A 122 -16.55 3.89 -2.33
C LYS A 122 -15.53 4.83 -1.70
N ASP A 123 -14.35 4.95 -2.33
CA ASP A 123 -13.21 5.68 -1.82
C ASP A 123 -12.30 6.13 -2.97
N SER A 124 -11.27 6.89 -2.65
CA SER A 124 -10.17 7.23 -3.54
C SER A 124 -8.87 6.55 -3.10
N ALA A 125 -7.92 6.39 -4.01
CA ALA A 125 -6.64 5.78 -3.70
C ALA A 125 -5.85 6.60 -2.66
N VAL A 126 -5.79 7.92 -2.84
CA VAL A 126 -5.10 8.84 -1.91
C VAL A 126 -5.84 8.93 -0.57
N GLY A 127 -7.18 9.05 -0.59
CA GLY A 127 -8.00 9.11 0.62
C GLY A 127 -7.81 7.85 1.48
N MET A 128 -7.88 6.67 0.86
CA MET A 128 -7.65 5.42 1.58
C MET A 128 -6.21 5.31 2.10
N ALA A 129 -5.20 5.71 1.34
CA ALA A 129 -3.80 5.67 1.79
C ALA A 129 -3.59 6.56 3.02
N ILE A 130 -4.15 7.77 3.03
CA ILE A 130 -4.13 8.68 4.19
C ILE A 130 -4.82 8.01 5.40
N ALA A 131 -5.99 7.42 5.21
CA ALA A 131 -6.71 6.72 6.26
C ALA A 131 -5.90 5.55 6.84
N MET A 132 -5.17 4.81 6.00
CA MET A 132 -4.25 3.73 6.37
C MET A 132 -2.96 4.23 7.02
N GLY A 133 -2.63 5.51 6.92
CA GLY A 133 -1.35 6.06 7.39
C GLY A 133 -0.15 5.64 6.56
N VAL A 134 -0.34 5.44 5.26
CA VAL A 134 0.69 5.11 4.27
C VAL A 134 0.70 6.14 3.13
N GLU A 135 1.75 6.14 2.32
CA GLU A 135 1.79 6.90 1.07
C GLU A 135 1.67 5.96 -0.14
N LEU A 136 1.18 6.47 -1.28
CA LEU A 136 1.32 5.76 -2.53
C LEU A 136 2.81 5.70 -2.91
N LEU A 137 3.25 4.60 -3.53
CA LEU A 137 4.60 4.53 -4.09
C LEU A 137 4.81 5.69 -5.08
N THR A 138 5.96 6.33 -5.03
CA THR A 138 6.42 7.21 -6.12
C THR A 138 6.76 6.37 -7.36
N GLU A 139 7.01 7.02 -8.48
CA GLU A 139 7.50 6.34 -9.69
C GLU A 139 8.80 5.61 -9.39
N GLU A 140 9.74 6.26 -8.74
CA GLU A 140 11.04 5.69 -8.37
C GLU A 140 10.87 4.49 -7.43
N GLU A 141 10.03 4.60 -6.39
CA GLU A 141 9.75 3.49 -5.45
C GLU A 141 9.09 2.31 -6.18
N TYR A 142 8.22 2.56 -7.16
CA TYR A 142 7.63 1.49 -7.96
C TYR A 142 8.69 0.77 -8.82
N PHE A 143 9.63 1.51 -9.43
CA PHE A 143 10.76 0.90 -10.16
C PHE A 143 11.69 0.11 -9.24
N GLU A 144 11.96 0.59 -8.01
CA GLU A 144 12.73 -0.15 -7.02
C GLU A 144 12.02 -1.45 -6.62
N LEU A 145 10.69 -1.40 -6.38
CA LEU A 145 9.90 -2.61 -6.14
C LEU A 145 10.06 -3.64 -7.26
N GLN A 146 10.02 -3.21 -8.53
CA GLN A 146 10.14 -4.09 -9.69
C GLN A 146 11.52 -4.78 -9.83
N LYS A 147 12.56 -4.28 -9.15
CA LYS A 147 13.86 -4.98 -9.04
C LYS A 147 13.83 -6.17 -8.09
N LEU A 148 12.84 -6.22 -7.20
CA LEU A 148 12.68 -7.28 -6.19
C LEU A 148 11.85 -8.47 -6.70
N GLY A 149 11.25 -8.35 -7.89
CA GLY A 149 10.41 -9.39 -8.50
C GLY A 149 9.52 -8.85 -9.61
N GLU A 150 8.59 -9.66 -10.09
CA GLU A 150 7.61 -9.26 -11.09
C GLU A 150 6.27 -8.95 -10.43
N PHE A 151 5.90 -7.67 -10.45
CA PHE A 151 4.67 -7.17 -9.82
C PHE A 151 3.75 -6.57 -10.88
N ASP A 152 2.43 -6.64 -10.63
CA ASP A 152 1.40 -6.03 -11.48
C ASP A 152 1.43 -6.48 -12.95
N THR A 153 1.66 -7.77 -13.18
CA THR A 153 1.69 -8.36 -14.52
C THR A 153 0.30 -8.49 -15.16
N LYS A 154 -0.78 -8.42 -14.36
CA LYS A 154 -2.17 -8.52 -14.81
C LYS A 154 -3.01 -7.28 -14.45
N ARG A 155 -2.60 -6.53 -13.44
CA ARG A 155 -3.29 -5.35 -12.91
C ARG A 155 -2.38 -4.14 -13.00
N SER A 156 -2.84 -2.99 -12.53
CA SER A 156 -2.06 -1.76 -12.44
C SER A 156 -2.21 -1.11 -11.06
N SER A 157 -1.26 -0.29 -10.67
CA SER A 157 -1.26 0.47 -9.43
C SER A 157 -1.20 1.96 -9.69
N TRP A 158 -2.10 2.75 -9.08
CA TRP A 158 -1.89 4.18 -8.96
C TRP A 158 -0.59 4.45 -8.22
N ILE A 159 0.17 5.45 -8.66
CA ILE A 159 1.38 5.94 -8.02
C ILE A 159 1.21 7.40 -7.64
N LYS A 160 2.06 7.90 -6.75
CA LYS A 160 2.05 9.31 -6.33
C LYS A 160 2.27 10.20 -7.56
N THR A 161 1.24 10.94 -7.93
CA THR A 161 1.25 11.78 -9.13
C THR A 161 1.85 13.15 -8.80
N PRO A 162 2.81 13.66 -9.59
CA PRO A 162 3.32 15.02 -9.47
C PRO A 162 2.22 16.08 -9.56
N ALA A 163 2.38 17.17 -8.80
CA ALA A 163 1.36 18.19 -8.66
C ALA A 163 1.04 18.95 -9.96
N ASP A 164 1.99 19.08 -10.84
CA ASP A 164 1.83 19.70 -12.17
C ASP A 164 0.90 18.87 -13.06
N ILE A 165 1.08 17.54 -13.10
CA ILE A 165 0.21 16.61 -13.82
C ILE A 165 -1.19 16.60 -13.19
N ARG A 166 -1.26 16.55 -11.84
CA ARG A 166 -2.55 16.52 -11.14
C ARG A 166 -3.36 17.79 -11.38
N LYS A 167 -2.73 18.97 -11.43
CA LYS A 167 -3.39 20.26 -11.76
C LYS A 167 -4.05 20.27 -13.15
N LEU A 168 -3.54 19.48 -14.08
CA LEU A 168 -4.12 19.31 -15.42
C LEU A 168 -5.22 18.22 -15.46
N GLY A 169 -5.64 17.69 -14.31
CA GLY A 169 -6.68 16.68 -14.19
C GLY A 169 -6.20 15.24 -14.36
N GLY A 170 -4.88 15.02 -14.56
CA GLY A 170 -4.28 13.71 -14.75
C GLY A 170 -3.92 12.99 -13.44
N ALA A 171 -3.74 11.67 -13.55
CA ALA A 171 -3.13 10.83 -12.52
C ALA A 171 -2.31 9.71 -13.17
N LEU A 172 -1.20 9.32 -12.53
CA LEU A 172 -0.27 8.32 -13.02
C LEU A 172 -0.54 6.95 -12.41
N TYR A 173 -0.31 5.92 -13.20
CA TYR A 173 -0.29 4.53 -12.76
C TYR A 173 0.86 3.77 -13.40
N CYS A 174 1.25 2.66 -12.77
CA CYS A 174 2.26 1.75 -13.31
C CYS A 174 1.71 0.33 -13.44
N ASP A 175 2.28 -0.42 -14.37
CA ASP A 175 2.11 -1.86 -14.49
C ASP A 175 3.33 -2.51 -15.15
N ARG A 176 3.35 -3.84 -15.18
CA ARG A 176 4.37 -4.61 -15.90
C ARG A 176 3.71 -5.43 -17.01
N ARG A 177 4.12 -5.19 -18.25
CA ARG A 177 3.66 -5.93 -19.43
C ARG A 177 4.85 -6.25 -20.31
N TYR A 178 4.80 -7.39 -21.01
CA TYR A 178 5.82 -7.79 -21.97
C TYR A 178 7.25 -7.73 -21.40
N GLY A 179 7.42 -8.07 -20.10
CA GLY A 179 8.72 -8.00 -19.43
C GLY A 179 9.23 -6.60 -19.09
N ARG A 180 8.42 -5.55 -19.32
CA ARG A 180 8.78 -4.14 -19.06
C ARG A 180 7.81 -3.46 -18.12
N VAL A 181 8.30 -2.49 -17.38
CA VAL A 181 7.51 -1.58 -16.56
C VAL A 181 7.07 -0.40 -17.42
N PHE A 182 5.79 -0.06 -17.32
CA PHE A 182 5.20 1.09 -18.00
C PHE A 182 4.64 2.06 -16.97
N VAL A 183 4.84 3.35 -17.23
CA VAL A 183 4.13 4.45 -16.58
C VAL A 183 3.07 4.93 -17.55
N GLY A 184 1.83 4.90 -17.13
CA GLY A 184 0.70 5.38 -17.91
C GLY A 184 -0.08 6.45 -17.15
N HIS A 185 -1.03 7.07 -17.81
CA HIS A 185 -1.86 8.11 -17.24
C HIS A 185 -3.34 7.91 -17.56
N ASN A 186 -4.20 8.44 -16.70
CA ASN A 186 -5.64 8.62 -16.95
C ASN A 186 -6.11 9.94 -16.33
N GLY A 187 -7.34 10.34 -16.63
CA GLY A 187 -8.02 11.33 -15.80
C GLY A 187 -8.07 10.81 -14.34
N ALA A 188 -7.86 11.69 -13.38
CA ALA A 188 -7.86 11.32 -11.97
C ALA A 188 -9.22 10.76 -11.50
N ASP A 189 -10.32 11.11 -12.17
CA ASP A 189 -11.68 10.62 -11.94
C ASP A 189 -11.93 9.21 -12.49
N SER A 190 -11.06 8.71 -13.36
CA SER A 190 -11.19 7.37 -13.95
C SER A 190 -10.85 6.29 -12.92
N TYR A 191 -11.51 5.12 -13.02
CA TYR A 191 -11.17 3.95 -12.23
C TYR A 191 -11.43 2.65 -13.01
N TYR A 192 -10.72 1.60 -12.64
CA TYR A 192 -10.80 0.29 -13.30
C TYR A 192 -10.81 -0.81 -12.24
N SER A 193 -11.54 -1.88 -12.48
CA SER A 193 -11.66 -3.03 -11.57
C SER A 193 -10.31 -3.73 -11.29
N GLY A 194 -9.34 -3.57 -12.18
CA GLY A 194 -7.98 -4.12 -12.04
C GLY A 194 -6.95 -3.12 -11.52
N ARG A 195 -7.36 -1.92 -11.10
CA ARG A 195 -6.43 -0.91 -10.59
C ARG A 195 -6.69 -0.63 -9.11
N ALA A 196 -5.61 -0.70 -8.32
CA ALA A 196 -5.57 -0.29 -6.93
C ALA A 196 -4.39 0.68 -6.70
N PHE A 197 -3.79 0.65 -5.53
CA PHE A 197 -2.52 1.31 -5.23
C PHE A 197 -1.67 0.42 -4.30
N ARG A 198 -0.37 0.64 -4.30
CA ARG A 198 0.58 0.06 -3.35
C ARG A 198 1.01 1.11 -2.36
N GLY A 199 1.07 0.72 -1.08
CA GLY A 199 1.52 1.59 -0.01
C GLY A 199 3.03 1.52 0.20
N SER A 200 3.60 2.67 0.59
CA SER A 200 4.93 2.84 1.16
C SER A 200 4.76 3.29 2.62
N LEU A 201 5.51 2.68 3.52
CA LEU A 201 5.52 3.04 4.94
C LEU A 201 6.96 3.10 5.47
N ARG A 202 7.29 4.18 6.17
CA ARG A 202 8.57 4.34 6.87
C ARG A 202 8.37 4.17 8.38
N VAL A 203 9.26 3.40 9.00
CA VAL A 203 9.19 3.02 10.42
C VAL A 203 10.49 3.33 11.14
#